data_6a898b0e45a8f63e5af9cfb1db209f2e
#
_entry.id   6a898b0e45a8f63e5af9cfb1db209f2e
#
_cell.length_a   1.000
_cell.length_b   1.000
_cell.length_c   1.000
_cell.angle_alpha   90.00
_cell.angle_beta   90.00
_cell.angle_gamma   90.00
#
_symmetry.space_group_name_H-M   'P 1'
#
loop_
_entity.id
_entity.type
_entity.pdbx_description
1 polymer ?
#
loop_
_entity_poly.entity_id
_entity_poly.type
_entity_poly.pdbx_seq_one_letter_code
_entity_poly.pdbx_strand_id
1 'polypeptide(L)'
;MIYNIDLLLKEMDKLNNPNSFNIEETLSSISKLLSGINRSLQWRNEPSSFSRRKLEYISYRLSSWLLSNMNVYREAYIIREKVHKLVVLLEDPSKYNPFVWGNI
;
A
#
# COMPACT_ATOMS: atom_id res chain seq x y z
N MET A 1 -12.71 8.84 9.49
CA MET A 1 -12.51 8.04 8.29
C MET A 1 -11.86 6.70 8.61
N ILE A 2 -12.34 5.65 7.97
CA ILE A 2 -11.83 4.31 8.21
C ILE A 2 -10.84 3.94 7.09
N TYR A 3 -9.59 3.68 7.49
CA TYR A 3 -8.60 3.06 6.61
C TYR A 3 -8.62 1.56 6.87
N ASN A 4 -8.60 0.77 5.83
CA ASN A 4 -8.57 -0.70 5.96
C ASN A 4 -7.15 -1.18 6.32
N ILE A 5 -6.56 -0.54 7.33
CA ILE A 5 -5.17 -0.79 7.72
C ILE A 5 -5.00 -2.18 8.33
N ASP A 6 -5.90 -2.55 9.24
CA ASP A 6 -5.79 -3.85 9.91
C ASP A 6 -5.99 -5.01 8.92
N LEU A 7 -6.87 -4.82 7.94
CA LEU A 7 -7.06 -5.81 6.89
C LEU A 7 -5.81 -5.91 6.01
N LEU A 8 -5.19 -4.78 5.69
CA LEU A 8 -3.95 -4.76 4.92
C LEU A 8 -2.81 -5.46 5.67
N LEU A 9 -2.67 -5.21 6.97
CA LEU A 9 -1.67 -5.89 7.80
C LEU A 9 -1.90 -7.39 7.80
N LYS A 10 -3.16 -7.81 7.87
CA LYS A 10 -3.53 -9.23 7.85
C LYS A 10 -3.16 -9.88 6.52
N GLU A 11 -3.41 -9.19 5.41
CA GLU A 11 -3.02 -9.70 4.09
C GLU A 11 -1.50 -9.78 3.96
N MET A 12 -0.78 -8.81 4.50
CA MET A 12 0.68 -8.83 4.48
C MET A 12 1.26 -10.01 5.25
N ASP A 13 0.64 -10.40 6.36
CA ASP A 13 1.10 -11.56 7.13
C ASP A 13 1.04 -12.85 6.32
N LYS A 14 0.12 -12.96 5.37
CA LYS A 14 0.03 -14.11 4.48
C LYS A 14 1.25 -14.25 3.57
N LEU A 15 1.93 -13.15 3.26
CA LEU A 15 3.15 -13.19 2.45
C LEU A 15 4.30 -13.92 3.15
N ASN A 16 4.26 -14.00 4.48
CA ASN A 16 5.26 -14.71 5.26
C ASN A 16 4.99 -16.22 5.35
N ASN A 17 3.82 -16.67 4.89
CA ASN A 17 3.42 -18.07 4.91
C ASN A 17 2.93 -18.52 3.53
N PRO A 18 3.79 -18.48 2.50
CA PRO A 18 3.37 -18.68 1.12
C PRO A 18 2.82 -20.09 0.83
N ASN A 19 3.14 -21.07 1.66
CA ASN A 19 2.65 -22.44 1.47
C ASN A 19 1.19 -22.62 1.87
N SER A 20 0.65 -21.67 2.63
CA SER A 20 -0.72 -21.75 3.16
C SER A 20 -1.71 -20.89 2.38
N PHE A 21 -1.22 -19.98 1.53
CA PHE A 21 -2.06 -19.00 0.85
C PHE A 21 -1.62 -18.81 -0.60
N ASN A 22 -2.57 -18.46 -1.45
CA ASN A 22 -2.26 -18.09 -2.82
C ASN A 22 -1.65 -16.68 -2.85
N ILE A 23 -0.36 -16.61 -3.19
CA ILE A 23 0.38 -15.34 -3.20
C ILE A 23 -0.21 -14.35 -4.20
N GLU A 24 -0.61 -14.79 -5.38
CA GLU A 24 -1.15 -13.89 -6.39
C GLU A 24 -2.47 -13.24 -5.95
N GLU A 25 -3.35 -14.02 -5.32
CA GLU A 25 -4.59 -13.48 -4.76
C GLU A 25 -4.30 -12.50 -3.62
N THR A 26 -3.34 -12.84 -2.78
CA THR A 26 -2.93 -11.98 -1.67
C THR A 26 -2.38 -10.65 -2.18
N LEU A 27 -1.53 -10.69 -3.21
CA LEU A 27 -0.99 -9.48 -3.81
C LEU A 27 -2.08 -8.62 -4.45
N SER A 28 -3.06 -9.25 -5.08
CA SER A 28 -4.20 -8.54 -5.65
C SER A 28 -5.01 -7.83 -4.55
N SER A 29 -5.24 -8.49 -3.43
CA SER A 29 -5.93 -7.90 -2.28
C SER A 29 -5.16 -6.71 -1.71
N ILE A 30 -3.84 -6.87 -1.53
CA ILE A 30 -2.96 -5.80 -1.05
C ILE A 30 -3.03 -4.60 -2.00
N SER A 31 -2.97 -4.85 -3.29
CA SER A 31 -3.03 -3.81 -4.32
C SER A 31 -4.33 -3.00 -4.22
N LYS A 32 -5.47 -3.67 -4.06
CA LYS A 32 -6.77 -3.01 -3.94
C LYS A 32 -6.86 -2.17 -2.66
N LEU A 33 -6.37 -2.71 -1.55
CA LEU A 33 -6.38 -2.00 -0.27
C LEU A 33 -5.50 -0.76 -0.31
N LEU A 34 -4.32 -0.86 -0.93
CA LEU A 34 -3.43 0.29 -1.12
C LEU A 34 -4.08 1.37 -1.98
N SER A 35 -4.77 0.98 -3.03
CA SER A 35 -5.48 1.95 -3.89
C SER A 35 -6.52 2.73 -3.09
N GLY A 36 -7.28 2.07 -2.24
CA GLY A 36 -8.28 2.71 -1.39
C GLY A 36 -7.65 3.69 -0.41
N ILE A 37 -6.57 3.27 0.24
CA ILE A 37 -5.84 4.10 1.21
C ILE A 37 -5.26 5.34 0.51
N ASN A 38 -4.60 5.14 -0.62
CA ASN A 38 -4.00 6.24 -1.38
C ASN A 38 -5.05 7.23 -1.84
N ARG A 39 -6.20 6.75 -2.29
CA ARG A 39 -7.30 7.63 -2.71
C ARG A 39 -7.79 8.48 -1.55
N SER A 40 -7.93 7.90 -0.36
CA SER A 40 -8.34 8.63 0.83
C SER A 40 -7.34 9.71 1.20
N LEU A 41 -6.05 9.39 1.18
CA LEU A 41 -4.99 10.36 1.47
C LEU A 41 -4.93 11.47 0.42
N GLN A 42 -5.11 11.12 -0.85
CA GLN A 42 -5.11 12.08 -1.96
C GLN A 42 -6.22 13.12 -1.82
N TRP A 43 -7.36 12.72 -1.26
CA TRP A 43 -8.47 13.63 -1.00
C TRP A 43 -8.38 14.29 0.37
N ARG A 44 -7.17 14.36 0.93
CA ARG A 44 -6.84 15.07 2.17
C ARG A 44 -7.57 14.55 3.41
N ASN A 45 -7.87 13.27 3.44
CA ASN A 45 -8.36 12.62 4.64
C ASN A 45 -7.14 12.21 5.47
N GLU A 46 -6.74 13.08 6.40
CA GLU A 46 -5.54 12.85 7.18
C GLU A 46 -5.73 11.72 8.19
N PRO A 47 -4.79 10.80 8.28
CA PRO A 47 -4.84 9.76 9.29
C PRO A 47 -4.48 10.31 10.67
N SER A 48 -4.97 9.65 11.72
CA SER A 48 -4.50 9.91 13.07
C SER A 48 -3.00 9.55 13.16
N SER A 49 -2.34 10.05 14.21
CA SER A 49 -0.92 9.70 14.44
C SER A 49 -0.73 8.19 14.54
N PHE A 50 -1.67 7.49 15.14
CA PHE A 50 -1.61 6.03 15.27
C PHE A 50 -1.73 5.34 13.91
N SER A 51 -2.70 5.76 13.10
CA SER A 51 -2.87 5.22 11.74
C SER A 51 -1.67 5.55 10.86
N ARG A 52 -1.14 6.76 10.98
CA ARG A 52 0.04 7.18 10.23
C ARG A 52 1.23 6.26 10.50
N ARG A 53 1.48 5.94 11.76
CA ARG A 53 2.57 5.02 12.13
C ARG A 53 2.37 3.64 11.52
N LYS A 54 1.15 3.14 11.52
CA LYS A 54 0.85 1.86 10.89
C LYS A 54 1.09 1.90 9.38
N LEU A 55 0.70 2.97 8.72
CA LEU A 55 0.91 3.12 7.28
C LEU A 55 2.40 3.23 6.94
N GLU A 56 3.19 3.92 7.75
CA GLU A 56 4.64 3.98 7.59
C GLU A 56 5.26 2.60 7.74
N TYR A 57 4.83 1.85 8.74
CA TYR A 57 5.29 0.47 8.95
C TYR A 57 4.94 -0.42 7.76
N ILE A 58 3.71 -0.30 7.24
CA ILE A 58 3.27 -1.04 6.06
C ILE A 58 4.15 -0.74 4.86
N SER A 59 4.42 0.54 4.60
CA SER A 59 5.25 0.94 3.46
C SER A 59 6.66 0.35 3.57
N TYR A 60 7.23 0.36 4.76
CA TYR A 60 8.54 -0.23 5.03
C TYR A 60 8.54 -1.75 4.77
N ARG A 61 7.57 -2.46 5.33
CA ARG A 61 7.48 -3.91 5.19
C ARG A 61 7.25 -4.34 3.75
N LEU A 62 6.36 -3.66 3.05
CA LEU A 62 6.10 -3.98 1.64
C LEU A 62 7.32 -3.67 0.78
N SER A 63 7.99 -2.57 1.02
CA SER A 63 9.21 -2.23 0.28
C SER A 63 10.28 -3.29 0.47
N SER A 64 10.47 -3.78 1.69
CA SER A 64 11.41 -4.86 1.97
C SER A 64 11.06 -6.14 1.22
N TRP A 65 9.80 -6.54 1.27
CA TRP A 65 9.35 -7.75 0.58
C TRP A 65 9.54 -7.63 -0.93
N LEU A 66 9.22 -6.46 -1.48
CA LEU A 66 9.33 -6.20 -2.92
C LEU A 66 10.77 -6.32 -3.44
N LEU A 67 11.75 -5.92 -2.63
CA LEU A 67 13.15 -6.01 -3.04
C LEU A 67 13.54 -7.42 -3.46
N SER A 68 13.01 -8.44 -2.79
CA SER A 68 13.34 -9.84 -3.06
C SER A 68 12.39 -10.50 -4.04
N ASN A 69 11.23 -9.91 -4.32
CA ASN A 69 10.14 -10.60 -5.02
C ASN A 69 9.63 -9.90 -6.28
N MET A 70 10.19 -8.75 -6.63
CA MET A 70 9.68 -7.96 -7.78
C MET A 70 9.74 -8.70 -9.11
N ASN A 71 10.76 -9.50 -9.31
CA ASN A 71 10.94 -10.21 -10.57
C ASN A 71 10.19 -11.55 -10.62
N VAL A 72 9.57 -11.94 -9.52
CA VAL A 72 8.86 -13.22 -9.42
C VAL A 72 7.37 -13.08 -9.72
N TYR A 73 6.78 -11.95 -9.29
CA TYR A 73 5.34 -11.73 -9.40
C TYR A 73 5.04 -10.46 -10.17
N ARG A 74 4.15 -10.58 -11.17
CA ARG A 74 3.72 -9.45 -12.00
C ARG A 74 3.10 -8.33 -11.15
N GLU A 75 2.26 -8.69 -10.21
CA GLU A 75 1.54 -7.75 -9.36
C GLU A 75 2.48 -6.93 -8.47
N ALA A 76 3.69 -7.42 -8.22
CA ALA A 76 4.67 -6.73 -7.39
C ALA A 76 5.06 -5.36 -7.95
N TYR A 77 5.14 -5.22 -9.26
CA TYR A 77 5.43 -3.92 -9.89
C TYR A 77 4.31 -2.91 -9.62
N ILE A 78 3.07 -3.37 -9.69
CA ILE A 78 1.91 -2.52 -9.44
C ILE A 78 1.91 -2.07 -7.98
N ILE A 79 2.19 -2.98 -7.07
CA ILE A 79 2.26 -2.69 -5.64
C ILE A 79 3.38 -1.71 -5.35
N ARG A 80 4.54 -1.86 -5.99
CA ARG A 80 5.66 -0.94 -5.83
C ARG A 80 5.25 0.50 -6.10
N GLU A 81 4.55 0.73 -7.21
CA GLU A 81 4.08 2.08 -7.57
C GLU A 81 3.11 2.62 -6.53
N LYS A 82 2.23 1.77 -6.02
CA LYS A 82 1.26 2.15 -5.00
C LYS A 82 1.92 2.44 -3.66
N VAL A 83 2.94 1.69 -3.28
CA VAL A 83 3.73 1.94 -2.07
C VAL A 83 4.48 3.27 -2.19
N HIS A 84 5.08 3.53 -3.35
CA HIS A 84 5.75 4.80 -3.60
C HIS A 84 4.78 5.98 -3.43
N LYS A 85 3.61 5.87 -4.01
CA LYS A 85 2.56 6.90 -3.87
C LYS A 85 2.16 7.06 -2.40
N LEU A 86 2.01 5.96 -1.67
CA LEU A 86 1.70 6.00 -0.24
C LEU A 86 2.75 6.79 0.54
N VAL A 87 4.02 6.52 0.31
CA VAL A 87 5.11 7.22 1.00
C VAL A 87 5.05 8.72 0.74
N VAL A 88 4.88 9.11 -0.52
CA VAL A 88 4.80 10.53 -0.88
C VAL A 88 3.59 11.20 -0.25
N LEU A 89 2.44 10.54 -0.27
CA LEU A 89 1.22 11.07 0.32
C LEU A 89 1.32 11.23 1.84
N LEU A 90 2.04 10.34 2.51
CA LEU A 90 2.26 10.45 3.95
C LEU A 90 3.17 11.61 4.29
N GLU A 91 4.14 11.93 3.43
CA GLU A 91 5.03 13.07 3.64
C GLU A 91 4.31 14.38 3.39
N ASP A 92 3.64 14.49 2.25
CA ASP A 92 2.98 15.72 1.84
C ASP A 92 1.87 15.40 0.83
N PRO A 93 0.61 15.33 1.29
CA PRO A 93 -0.51 15.02 0.41
C PRO A 93 -0.66 16.01 -0.75
N SER A 94 -0.17 17.25 -0.61
CA SER A 94 -0.30 18.25 -1.66
C SER A 94 0.58 17.97 -2.88
N LYS A 95 1.55 17.08 -2.75
CA LYS A 95 2.40 16.68 -3.88
C LYS A 95 1.63 15.89 -4.93
N TYR A 96 0.52 15.27 -4.56
CA TYR A 96 -0.35 14.56 -5.50
C TYR A 96 -1.58 15.41 -5.80
N ASN A 97 -1.52 16.13 -6.91
CA ASN A 97 -2.65 16.93 -7.40
C ASN A 97 -3.45 16.06 -8.37
N PRO A 98 -4.73 15.76 -8.07
CA PRO A 98 -5.56 14.94 -8.96
C PRO A 98 -5.69 15.47 -10.38
N PHE A 99 -5.59 16.79 -10.54
CA PHE A 99 -5.70 17.41 -11.88
C PHE A 99 -4.42 17.24 -12.70
N VAL A 100 -3.28 17.05 -12.05
CA VAL A 100 -1.99 16.85 -12.71
C VAL A 100 -1.67 15.36 -12.89
N TRP A 101 -1.85 14.59 -11.85
CA TRP A 101 -1.48 13.18 -11.83
C TRP A 101 -2.57 12.24 -12.35
N GLY A 102 -3.81 12.76 -12.45
CA GLY A 102 -4.92 11.95 -12.91
C GLY A 102 -5.20 10.77 -11.99
N ASN A 103 -5.38 9.60 -12.56
CA ASN A 103 -5.75 8.39 -11.86
C ASN A 103 -4.56 7.48 -11.53
N ILE A 104 -3.41 8.07 -11.41
CA ILE A 104 -2.21 7.31 -11.08
C ILE A 104 -2.33 6.65 -9.72
#